data_725cff1b0943ee76c8da7d90447320db
#
_entry.id   725cff1b0943ee76c8da7d90447320db
#
_cell.length_a   1.000
_cell.length_b   1.000
_cell.length_c   1.000
_cell.angle_alpha   90.00
_cell.angle_beta   90.00
_cell.angle_gamma   90.00
#
_symmetry.space_group_name_H-M   'P 1'
#
loop_
_entity.id
_entity.type
_entity.pdbx_description
1 polymer ?
#
loop_
_entity_poly.entity_id
_entity_poly.type
_entity_poly.pdbx_seq_one_letter_code
_entity_poly.pdbx_strand_id
1 'polypeptide(L)'
;MNDKNFKEVVNIFNKEKIFYWIGQGSLLGIIRDNKLIDWDHDIDFCLWSHENIKSNFIKLLEDKGFKYRRDLGFGEKYDQMSFDKKGGRRVDLNFYQIGKTENGEEIAFTKWGYPRNFLMRLLDAISYAKIYKSKYKLII
;
A
#
# COMPACT_ATOMS: atom_id res chain seq x y z
N MET A 1 -15.27 6.66 -11.82
CA MET A 1 -14.98 5.81 -10.66
C MET A 1 -15.88 6.22 -9.50
N ASN A 2 -16.63 5.29 -8.89
CA ASN A 2 -17.72 5.65 -7.96
C ASN A 2 -17.47 5.30 -6.47
N ASP A 3 -16.27 4.81 -6.11
CA ASP A 3 -15.98 4.54 -4.71
C ASP A 3 -15.81 5.85 -3.91
N LYS A 4 -16.52 5.94 -2.77
CA LYS A 4 -16.55 7.13 -1.93
C LYS A 4 -15.20 7.39 -1.26
N ASN A 5 -14.58 6.34 -0.72
CA ASN A 5 -13.31 6.44 -0.01
C ASN A 5 -12.17 6.78 -0.98
N PHE A 6 -12.21 6.22 -2.22
CA PHE A 6 -11.27 6.62 -3.27
C PHE A 6 -11.32 8.12 -3.54
N LYS A 7 -12.52 8.65 -3.82
CA LYS A 7 -12.68 10.09 -4.11
C LYS A 7 -12.23 10.97 -2.95
N GLU A 8 -12.56 10.56 -1.74
CA GLU A 8 -12.23 11.33 -0.55
C GLU A 8 -10.71 11.38 -0.30
N VAL A 9 -10.01 10.24 -0.41
CA VAL A 9 -8.55 10.20 -0.25
C VAL A 9 -7.84 10.99 -1.34
N VAL A 10 -8.29 10.87 -2.60
CA VAL A 10 -7.79 11.72 -3.71
C VAL A 10 -7.93 13.20 -3.38
N ASN A 11 -9.09 13.63 -2.90
CA ASN A 11 -9.32 15.03 -2.53
C ASN A 11 -8.42 15.47 -1.36
N ILE A 12 -8.24 14.62 -0.35
CA ILE A 12 -7.34 14.90 0.79
C ILE A 12 -5.91 15.07 0.28
N PHE A 13 -5.41 14.12 -0.49
CA PHE A 13 -4.02 14.14 -0.97
C PHE A 13 -3.74 15.33 -1.89
N ASN A 14 -4.68 15.65 -2.79
CA ASN A 14 -4.54 16.82 -3.65
C ASN A 14 -4.54 18.13 -2.84
N LYS A 15 -5.42 18.27 -1.84
CA LYS A 15 -5.48 19.45 -0.97
C LYS A 15 -4.19 19.63 -0.16
N GLU A 16 -3.67 18.56 0.39
CA GLU A 16 -2.45 18.54 1.20
C GLU A 16 -1.16 18.51 0.34
N LYS A 17 -1.31 18.52 -1.02
CA LYS A 17 -0.21 18.45 -1.98
C LYS A 17 0.70 17.22 -1.79
N ILE A 18 0.10 16.10 -1.40
CA ILE A 18 0.77 14.82 -1.22
C ILE A 18 0.93 14.17 -2.58
N PHE A 19 2.15 13.83 -2.96
CA PHE A 19 2.42 13.05 -4.16
C PHE A 19 2.07 11.58 -3.91
N TYR A 20 1.30 10.99 -4.80
CA TYR A 20 0.90 9.59 -4.77
C TYR A 20 0.68 9.04 -6.17
N TRP A 21 0.64 7.73 -6.29
CA TRP A 21 0.15 7.03 -7.47
C TRP A 21 -0.78 5.89 -7.07
N ILE A 22 -1.58 5.42 -8.01
CA ILE A 22 -2.42 4.24 -7.81
C ILE A 22 -1.61 3.01 -8.20
N GLY A 23 -1.69 1.95 -7.40
CA GLY A 23 -0.92 0.73 -7.62
C GLY A 23 -1.77 -0.53 -7.65
N GLN A 24 -1.11 -1.65 -7.84
CA GLN A 24 -1.61 -3.00 -7.63
C GLN A 24 -2.96 -3.29 -8.33
N GLY A 25 -3.90 -3.93 -7.62
CA GLY A 25 -5.23 -4.28 -8.11
C GLY A 25 -6.04 -3.08 -8.55
N SER A 26 -5.91 -1.98 -7.82
CA SER A 26 -6.60 -0.72 -8.15
C SER A 26 -6.15 -0.15 -9.49
N LEU A 27 -4.84 -0.11 -9.77
CA LEU A 27 -4.32 0.34 -11.06
C LEU A 27 -4.73 -0.61 -12.19
N LEU A 28 -4.62 -1.92 -11.96
CA LEU A 28 -5.01 -2.93 -12.96
C LEU A 28 -6.47 -2.75 -13.38
N GLY A 29 -7.38 -2.57 -12.42
CA GLY A 29 -8.79 -2.36 -12.71
C GLY A 29 -9.05 -1.08 -13.51
N ILE A 30 -8.37 0.02 -13.14
CA ILE A 30 -8.50 1.30 -13.86
C ILE A 30 -8.03 1.17 -15.31
N ILE A 31 -6.87 0.58 -15.56
CA ILE A 31 -6.30 0.46 -16.91
C ILE A 31 -7.10 -0.53 -17.77
N ARG A 32 -7.50 -1.67 -17.20
CA ARG A 32 -8.18 -2.73 -17.95
C ARG A 32 -9.66 -2.44 -18.17
N ASP A 33 -10.36 -1.98 -17.13
CA ASP A 33 -11.82 -1.94 -17.07
C ASP A 33 -12.37 -0.51 -16.89
N ASN A 34 -11.50 0.49 -16.80
CA ASN A 34 -11.83 1.89 -16.45
C ASN A 34 -12.62 2.01 -15.13
N LYS A 35 -12.44 1.06 -14.22
CA LYS A 35 -13.07 1.02 -12.89
C LYS A 35 -12.22 0.20 -11.91
N LEU A 36 -12.52 0.30 -10.62
CA LEU A 36 -11.96 -0.64 -9.63
C LEU A 36 -12.53 -2.04 -9.86
N ILE A 37 -11.73 -3.07 -9.66
CA ILE A 37 -12.13 -4.46 -9.82
C ILE A 37 -13.30 -4.76 -8.86
N ASP A 38 -14.39 -5.35 -9.36
CA ASP A 38 -15.65 -5.49 -8.59
C ASP A 38 -15.50 -6.34 -7.33
N TRP A 39 -14.69 -7.39 -7.38
CA TRP A 39 -14.45 -8.31 -6.25
C TRP A 39 -13.30 -7.86 -5.33
N ASP A 40 -12.57 -6.84 -5.69
CA ASP A 40 -11.50 -6.28 -4.85
C ASP A 40 -12.09 -5.44 -3.73
N HIS A 41 -11.57 -5.57 -2.52
CA HIS A 41 -12.14 -4.96 -1.32
C HIS A 41 -11.32 -3.78 -0.78
N ASP A 42 -10.25 -3.43 -1.46
CA ASP A 42 -9.37 -2.33 -1.08
C ASP A 42 -9.00 -1.42 -2.26
N ILE A 43 -8.32 -0.36 -1.93
CA ILE A 43 -7.82 0.66 -2.84
C ILE A 43 -6.38 0.93 -2.48
N ASP A 44 -5.47 0.69 -3.41
CA ASP A 44 -4.04 0.83 -3.21
C ASP A 44 -3.54 2.19 -3.64
N PHE A 45 -3.19 3.03 -2.67
CA PHE A 45 -2.41 4.23 -2.88
C PHE A 45 -0.94 3.95 -2.57
N CYS A 46 -0.06 4.32 -3.48
CA CYS A 46 1.37 4.18 -3.33
C CYS A 46 2.01 5.54 -3.08
N LEU A 47 2.98 5.59 -2.17
CA LEU A 47 3.64 6.82 -1.74
C LEU A 47 5.14 6.58 -1.54
N TRP A 48 5.94 7.64 -1.65
CA TRP A 48 7.33 7.57 -1.21
C TRP A 48 7.43 7.57 0.31
N SER A 49 8.24 6.68 0.84
CA SER A 49 8.53 6.61 2.28
C SER A 49 9.59 7.66 2.63
N HIS A 50 9.23 8.60 3.52
CA HIS A 50 10.14 9.53 4.15
C HIS A 50 10.06 9.35 5.67
N GLU A 51 11.11 9.71 6.39
CA GLU A 51 11.11 9.65 7.85
C GLU A 51 9.96 10.48 8.44
N ASN A 52 9.29 9.94 9.48
CA ASN A 52 8.15 10.54 10.18
C ASN A 52 6.84 10.70 9.40
N ILE A 53 6.74 10.18 8.18
CA ILE A 53 5.54 10.38 7.36
C ILE A 53 4.34 9.55 7.87
N LYS A 54 4.59 8.37 8.45
CA LYS A 54 3.54 7.41 8.83
C LYS A 54 2.59 7.95 9.92
N SER A 55 3.14 8.56 10.99
CA SER A 55 2.32 9.16 12.06
C SER A 55 1.43 10.30 11.54
N ASN A 56 1.95 11.08 10.60
CA ASN A 56 1.20 12.18 10.00
C ASN A 56 0.02 11.67 9.18
N PHE A 57 0.16 10.55 8.45
CA PHE A 57 -0.96 9.95 7.69
C PHE A 57 -2.04 9.37 8.59
N ILE A 58 -1.67 8.74 9.73
CA ILE A 58 -2.65 8.27 10.71
C ILE A 58 -3.52 9.44 11.15
N LYS A 59 -2.90 10.50 11.66
CA LYS A 59 -3.64 11.69 12.12
C LYS A 59 -4.47 12.32 11.01
N LEU A 60 -3.88 12.54 9.84
CA LEU A 60 -4.54 13.15 8.69
C LEU A 60 -5.84 12.43 8.29
N LEU A 61 -5.79 11.10 8.21
CA LEU A 61 -6.94 10.30 7.80
C LEU A 61 -7.94 10.08 8.95
N GLU A 62 -7.46 9.92 10.20
CA GLU A 62 -8.35 9.84 11.37
C GLU A 62 -9.14 11.14 11.58
N ASP A 63 -8.55 12.31 11.38
CA ASP A 63 -9.24 13.62 11.42
C ASP A 63 -10.35 13.74 10.33
N LYS A 64 -10.29 12.91 9.28
CA LYS A 64 -11.31 12.79 8.22
C LYS A 64 -12.28 11.62 8.44
N GLY A 65 -12.21 10.97 9.61
CA GLY A 65 -13.11 9.89 10.01
C GLY A 65 -12.76 8.52 9.43
N PHE A 66 -11.56 8.33 8.89
CA PHE A 66 -11.01 7.01 8.62
C PHE A 66 -10.52 6.38 9.91
N LYS A 67 -10.64 5.06 10.04
CA LYS A 67 -10.14 4.30 11.18
C LYS A 67 -8.90 3.51 10.77
N TYR A 68 -7.76 3.77 11.40
CA TYR A 68 -6.55 3.01 11.18
C TYR A 68 -6.66 1.57 11.68
N ARG A 69 -6.28 0.59 10.84
CA ARG A 69 -6.36 -0.86 11.11
C ARG A 69 -5.11 -1.35 11.83
N ARG A 70 -4.98 -1.03 13.11
CA ARG A 70 -3.87 -1.51 13.95
C ARG A 70 -3.86 -3.02 14.16
N ASP A 71 -5.02 -3.66 14.07
CA ASP A 71 -5.22 -5.09 14.22
C ASP A 71 -4.58 -5.92 13.09
N LEU A 72 -4.30 -5.32 11.96
CA LEU A 72 -3.62 -5.99 10.84
C LEU A 72 -2.10 -6.09 11.01
N GLY A 73 -1.53 -5.53 12.07
CA GLY A 73 -0.10 -5.57 12.36
C GLY A 73 0.76 -4.76 11.39
N PHE A 74 0.14 -3.91 10.60
CA PHE A 74 0.79 -2.97 9.70
C PHE A 74 1.22 -1.71 10.45
N GLY A 75 2.14 -0.96 9.89
CA GLY A 75 2.61 0.31 10.45
C GLY A 75 4.13 0.35 10.58
N GLU A 76 4.67 0.56 11.78
CA GLU A 76 6.10 0.81 11.98
C GLU A 76 7.02 -0.29 11.42
N LYS A 77 6.57 -1.55 11.45
CA LYS A 77 7.35 -2.70 10.98
C LYS A 77 7.23 -2.96 9.49
N TYR A 78 6.13 -2.54 8.86
CA TYR A 78 5.84 -2.81 7.45
C TYR A 78 5.55 -1.50 6.72
N ASP A 79 5.85 -1.48 5.45
CA ASP A 79 5.66 -0.30 4.60
C ASP A 79 4.22 -0.21 4.04
N GLN A 80 3.25 -0.65 4.82
CA GLN A 80 1.82 -0.57 4.48
C GLN A 80 1.00 -0.12 5.68
N MET A 81 -0.05 0.65 5.42
CA MET A 81 -1.05 1.08 6.40
C MET A 81 -2.43 0.92 5.80
N SER A 82 -3.38 0.40 6.58
CA SER A 82 -4.76 0.18 6.14
C SER A 82 -5.74 1.02 6.95
N PHE A 83 -6.73 1.57 6.27
CA PHE A 83 -7.75 2.43 6.85
C PHE A 83 -9.14 2.03 6.38
N ASP A 84 -10.09 1.97 7.30
CA ASP A 84 -11.50 1.74 7.01
C ASP A 84 -12.32 3.01 7.21
N LYS A 85 -13.31 3.23 6.32
CA LYS A 85 -14.37 4.20 6.51
C LYS A 85 -15.65 3.68 5.87
N LYS A 86 -16.77 3.82 6.59
CA LYS A 86 -18.08 3.36 6.09
C LYS A 86 -18.48 4.06 4.79
N GLY A 87 -18.93 3.28 3.83
CA GLY A 87 -19.48 3.78 2.56
C GLY A 87 -18.53 3.68 1.35
N GLY A 88 -17.34 3.15 1.54
CA GLY A 88 -16.39 2.81 0.49
C GLY A 88 -15.52 1.62 0.87
N ARG A 89 -14.60 1.27 0.01
CA ARG A 89 -13.62 0.20 0.23
C ARG A 89 -12.57 0.61 1.25
N ARG A 90 -11.88 -0.35 1.82
CA ARG A 90 -10.66 -0.12 2.60
C ARG A 90 -9.63 0.65 1.77
N VAL A 91 -8.87 1.49 2.41
CA VAL A 91 -7.78 2.24 1.80
C VAL A 91 -6.46 1.72 2.32
N ASP A 92 -5.61 1.26 1.42
CA ASP A 92 -4.27 0.78 1.73
C ASP A 92 -3.24 1.79 1.20
N LEU A 93 -2.38 2.26 2.09
CA LEU A 93 -1.25 3.13 1.78
C LEU A 93 0.01 2.28 1.75
N ASN A 94 0.63 2.15 0.59
CA ASN A 94 1.82 1.36 0.36
C ASN A 94 3.02 2.29 0.18
N PHE A 95 3.99 2.21 1.09
CA PHE A 95 5.16 3.08 1.12
C PHE A 95 6.34 2.45 0.40
N TYR A 96 6.92 3.18 -0.54
CA TYR A 96 8.06 2.75 -1.35
C TYR A 96 9.30 3.55 -0.99
N GLN A 97 10.45 2.91 -1.08
CA GLN A 97 11.77 3.50 -0.89
C GLN A 97 12.58 3.36 -2.17
N ILE A 98 13.46 4.31 -2.43
CA ILE A 98 14.44 4.20 -3.50
C ILE A 98 15.66 3.48 -2.96
N GLY A 99 16.12 2.47 -3.66
CA GLY A 99 17.34 1.75 -3.39
C GLY A 99 18.13 1.48 -4.66
N LYS A 100 19.22 0.75 -4.53
CA LYS A 100 20.04 0.33 -5.68
C LYS A 100 20.19 -1.19 -5.71
N THR A 101 20.18 -1.75 -6.91
CA THR A 101 20.56 -3.14 -7.13
C THR A 101 22.07 -3.32 -6.95
N GLU A 102 22.53 -4.57 -6.91
CA GLU A 102 23.96 -4.89 -6.92
C GLU A 102 24.69 -4.31 -8.14
N ASN A 103 23.98 -4.11 -9.25
CA ASN A 103 24.50 -3.50 -10.48
C ASN A 103 24.42 -1.96 -10.50
N GLY A 104 24.00 -1.33 -9.39
CA GLY A 104 23.89 0.13 -9.27
C GLY A 104 22.64 0.74 -9.89
N GLU A 105 21.71 -0.04 -10.45
CA GLU A 105 20.44 0.45 -10.99
C GLU A 105 19.51 0.91 -9.85
N GLU A 106 18.85 2.04 -10.03
CA GLU A 106 17.84 2.51 -9.07
C GLU A 106 16.57 1.66 -9.16
N ILE A 107 16.05 1.29 -7.99
CA ILE A 107 14.81 0.53 -7.86
C ILE A 107 13.92 1.14 -6.81
N ALA A 108 12.61 1.08 -7.03
CA ALA A 108 11.61 1.30 -5.98
C ALA A 108 11.28 -0.04 -5.31
N PHE A 109 11.34 -0.10 -3.99
CA PHE A 109 10.98 -1.29 -3.24
C PHE A 109 10.11 -0.97 -2.03
N THR A 110 9.33 -1.94 -1.59
CA THR A 110 8.50 -1.85 -0.38
C THR A 110 8.65 -3.14 0.43
N LYS A 111 8.50 -3.02 1.75
CA LYS A 111 8.50 -4.18 2.66
C LYS A 111 7.06 -4.55 2.96
N TRP A 112 6.63 -5.68 2.44
CA TRP A 112 5.32 -6.22 2.75
C TRP A 112 5.40 -7.21 3.90
N GLY A 113 4.48 -7.10 4.84
CA GLY A 113 4.33 -8.07 5.91
C GLY A 113 2.87 -8.38 6.11
N TYR A 114 2.52 -9.66 6.05
CA TYR A 114 1.22 -10.12 6.51
C TYR A 114 1.34 -10.61 7.96
N PRO A 115 0.35 -10.33 8.84
CA PRO A 115 0.28 -10.98 10.13
C PRO A 115 0.09 -12.47 9.89
N ARG A 116 1.11 -13.28 10.21
CA ARG A 116 1.14 -14.71 9.89
C ARG A 116 1.21 -15.52 11.14
N ASN A 117 0.38 -16.58 11.21
CA ASN A 117 0.55 -17.61 12.22
C ASN A 117 1.89 -18.36 12.01
N PHE A 118 2.33 -19.11 13.00
CA PHE A 118 3.62 -19.82 12.97
C PHE A 118 3.77 -20.72 11.74
N LEU A 119 2.69 -21.42 11.32
CA LEU A 119 2.70 -22.31 10.16
C LEU A 119 2.93 -21.53 8.86
N MET A 120 2.28 -20.37 8.70
CA MET A 120 2.48 -19.50 7.53
C MET A 120 3.90 -18.92 7.49
N ARG A 121 4.49 -18.60 8.65
CA ARG A 121 5.90 -18.16 8.73
C ARG A 121 6.87 -19.26 8.31
N LEU A 122 6.56 -20.51 8.65
CA LEU A 122 7.39 -21.67 8.27
C LEU A 122 7.29 -21.94 6.77
N LEU A 123 6.08 -21.94 6.20
CA LEU A 123 5.84 -22.10 4.78
C LEU A 123 6.49 -20.98 3.96
N ASP A 124 6.52 -19.77 4.48
CA ASP A 124 7.21 -18.64 3.87
C ASP A 124 8.73 -18.80 3.91
N ALA A 125 9.31 -19.20 5.03
CA ALA A 125 10.74 -19.44 5.10
C ALA A 125 11.19 -20.43 4.02
N ILE A 126 10.34 -21.44 3.74
CA ILE A 126 10.57 -22.42 2.68
C ILE A 126 10.34 -21.82 1.28
N SER A 127 9.30 -20.99 1.11
CA SER A 127 8.96 -20.35 -0.16
C SER A 127 9.83 -19.12 -0.45
N TYR A 128 10.17 -18.35 0.57
CA TYR A 128 11.03 -17.16 0.44
C TYR A 128 12.44 -17.51 -0.01
N ALA A 129 12.99 -18.63 0.45
CA ALA A 129 14.25 -19.13 -0.08
C ALA A 129 14.22 -19.42 -1.59
N LYS A 130 13.03 -19.68 -2.15
CA LYS A 130 12.81 -19.87 -3.60
C LYS A 130 12.43 -18.59 -4.34
N ILE A 131 11.67 -17.70 -3.73
CA ILE A 131 11.09 -16.50 -4.38
C ILE A 131 12.03 -15.29 -4.30
N TYR A 132 12.84 -15.16 -3.24
CA TYR A 132 13.81 -14.07 -3.11
C TYR A 132 15.00 -14.20 -4.09
N LYS A 133 15.22 -15.39 -4.66
CA LYS A 133 16.15 -15.59 -5.80
C LYS A 133 15.57 -15.21 -7.16
N SER A 134 14.28 -14.96 -7.27
CA SER A 134 13.61 -14.54 -8.52
C SER A 134 12.97 -13.16 -8.36
N LYS A 135 13.78 -12.13 -8.53
CA LYS A 135 13.47 -10.86 -9.19
C LYS A 135 12.08 -10.25 -8.96
N TYR A 136 11.98 -9.26 -8.07
CA TYR A 136 11.05 -8.19 -8.30
C TYR A 136 11.78 -7.02 -8.98
N LYS A 137 11.83 -7.05 -10.29
CA LYS A 137 12.20 -5.91 -11.11
C LYS A 137 10.91 -5.15 -11.39
N LEU A 138 10.55 -4.17 -10.56
CA LEU A 138 9.63 -3.14 -11.00
C LEU A 138 10.47 -2.17 -11.84
N ILE A 139 10.32 -2.26 -13.14
CA ILE A 139 10.84 -1.25 -14.06
C ILE A 139 9.78 -0.14 -14.10
N ILE A 140 10.13 1.04 -13.61
CA ILE A 140 9.38 2.27 -13.87
C ILE A 140 9.71 2.75 -15.27
#